data_5fb633429bd3d622d5d1ff9ab0b032ab
#
_entry.id   5fb633429bd3d622d5d1ff9ab0b032ab
#
_cell.length_a   1.000
_cell.length_b   1.000
_cell.length_c   1.000
_cell.angle_alpha   90.00
_cell.angle_beta   90.00
_cell.angle_gamma   90.00
#
_symmetry.space_group_name_H-M   'P 1'
#
loop_
_entity.id
_entity.type
_entity.pdbx_description
1 polymer ?
#
loop_
_entity_poly.entity_id
_entity_poly.type
_entity_poly.pdbx_seq_one_letter_code
_entity_poly.pdbx_strand_id
1 'polypeptide(L)'
;MAKPFKIKKVTVDDPIRAAAVRILLTRLKEFYSHWPSPDQLPAPEELHNLRISGKRLRYSAEMLRDYFSDHLALLIELLKRSQDILGDYQDCVTHRQVFEADLKRWRKRSPAGEEIPLLEKILAEYEAKQQGLFNQYRDVWRGMTLKEFRKTLKTMLSTPWEEAPPVNPD
;
A
#
# COMPACT_ATOMS: atom_id res chain seq x y z
N MET A 1 -6.08 -9.46 -10.05
CA MET A 1 -5.80 -9.45 -8.58
C MET A 1 -4.48 -10.16 -8.31
N ALA A 2 -3.54 -9.50 -7.65
CA ALA A 2 -2.23 -10.06 -7.33
C ALA A 2 -2.36 -11.30 -6.44
N LYS A 3 -1.79 -12.41 -6.89
CA LYS A 3 -1.70 -13.64 -6.06
C LYS A 3 -0.72 -13.40 -4.91
N PRO A 4 -1.05 -13.82 -3.67
CA PRO A 4 -0.14 -13.65 -2.55
C PRO A 4 1.13 -14.48 -2.74
N PHE A 5 2.27 -13.93 -2.34
CA PHE A 5 3.51 -14.71 -2.28
C PHE A 5 3.37 -15.84 -1.26
N LYS A 6 3.75 -17.04 -1.67
CA LYS A 6 3.72 -18.21 -0.79
C LYS A 6 4.76 -18.07 0.32
N ILE A 7 4.32 -18.15 1.56
CA ILE A 7 5.21 -18.19 2.71
C ILE A 7 5.85 -19.60 2.74
N LYS A 8 7.16 -19.65 2.64
CA LYS A 8 7.91 -20.91 2.61
C LYS A 8 8.65 -21.12 3.93
N LYS A 9 8.90 -22.37 4.29
CA LYS A 9 9.72 -22.76 5.44
C LYS A 9 9.21 -22.23 6.79
N VAL A 10 7.89 -22.16 6.97
CA VAL A 10 7.26 -21.94 8.28
C VAL A 10 6.55 -23.24 8.66
N THR A 11 6.92 -23.78 9.81
CA THR A 11 6.37 -25.02 10.38
C THR A 11 5.79 -24.73 11.76
N VAL A 12 5.02 -25.68 12.29
CA VAL A 12 4.41 -25.55 13.62
C VAL A 12 5.48 -25.52 14.74
N ASP A 13 6.61 -26.16 14.49
CA ASP A 13 7.71 -26.26 15.46
C ASP A 13 8.68 -25.06 15.43
N ASP A 14 8.49 -24.13 14.49
CA ASP A 14 9.34 -22.95 14.40
C ASP A 14 9.12 -22.01 15.61
N PRO A 15 10.21 -21.47 16.20
CA PRO A 15 10.06 -20.38 17.16
C PRO A 15 9.26 -19.24 16.54
N ILE A 16 8.25 -18.74 17.26
CA ILE A 16 7.29 -17.75 16.74
C ILE A 16 7.96 -16.53 16.13
N ARG A 17 9.04 -16.02 16.73
CA ARG A 17 9.80 -14.88 16.17
C ARG A 17 10.45 -15.20 14.83
N ALA A 18 11.02 -16.39 14.67
CA ALA A 18 11.61 -16.81 13.41
C ALA A 18 10.55 -16.97 12.32
N ALA A 19 9.40 -17.56 12.64
CA ALA A 19 8.25 -17.65 11.76
C ALA A 19 7.73 -16.27 11.37
N ALA A 20 7.54 -15.37 12.34
CA ALA A 20 7.08 -14.00 12.16
C ALA A 20 7.96 -13.20 11.21
N VAL A 21 9.28 -13.27 11.36
CA VAL A 21 10.22 -12.58 10.45
C VAL A 21 10.14 -13.14 9.04
N ARG A 22 10.00 -14.45 8.86
CA ARG A 22 9.82 -15.04 7.51
C ARG A 22 8.52 -14.54 6.87
N ILE A 23 7.43 -14.46 7.65
CA ILE A 23 6.15 -13.91 7.19
C ILE A 23 6.33 -12.45 6.76
N LEU A 24 6.85 -11.60 7.63
CA LEU A 24 7.03 -10.17 7.36
C LEU A 24 7.97 -9.93 6.16
N LEU A 25 9.08 -10.64 6.07
CA LEU A 25 10.00 -10.53 4.93
C LEU A 25 9.34 -10.96 3.60
N THR A 26 8.47 -11.99 3.63
CA THR A 26 7.74 -12.44 2.43
C THR A 26 6.73 -11.39 2.01
N ARG A 27 5.96 -10.82 2.95
CA ARG A 27 5.00 -9.76 2.69
C ARG A 27 5.66 -8.47 2.24
N LEU A 28 6.77 -8.12 2.84
CA LEU A 28 7.57 -6.97 2.44
C LEU A 28 8.10 -7.11 1.02
N LYS A 29 8.64 -8.29 0.67
CA LYS A 29 9.09 -8.58 -0.70
C LYS A 29 7.93 -8.51 -1.70
N GLU A 30 6.76 -9.04 -1.35
CA GLU A 30 5.54 -8.96 -2.16
C GLU A 30 5.15 -7.49 -2.39
N PHE A 31 5.10 -6.68 -1.34
CA PHE A 31 4.75 -5.26 -1.42
C PHE A 31 5.69 -4.50 -2.35
N TYR A 32 7.01 -4.64 -2.17
CA TYR A 32 7.99 -3.96 -3.03
C TYR A 32 8.05 -4.50 -4.47
N SER A 33 7.55 -5.71 -4.74
CA SER A 33 7.44 -6.22 -6.11
C SER A 33 6.37 -5.52 -6.94
N HIS A 34 5.43 -4.84 -6.28
CA HIS A 34 4.40 -4.02 -6.90
C HIS A 34 4.71 -2.52 -6.84
N TRP A 35 5.95 -2.16 -6.47
CA TRP A 35 6.35 -0.75 -6.39
C TRP A 35 6.36 -0.13 -7.78
N PRO A 36 5.61 0.97 -8.00
CA PRO A 36 5.54 1.58 -9.31
C PRO A 36 6.86 2.26 -9.70
N SER A 37 7.07 2.44 -11.00
CA SER A 37 8.17 3.26 -11.50
C SER A 37 8.07 4.69 -10.97
N PRO A 38 9.18 5.35 -10.58
CA PRO A 38 9.15 6.72 -10.10
C PRO A 38 8.80 7.73 -11.19
N ASP A 39 8.96 7.36 -12.45
CA ASP A 39 8.92 8.30 -13.59
C ASP A 39 7.55 8.38 -14.27
N GLN A 40 6.60 7.52 -13.90
CA GLN A 40 5.29 7.44 -14.52
C GLN A 40 4.18 7.25 -13.47
N LEU A 41 3.01 7.84 -13.76
CA LEU A 41 1.81 7.49 -13.00
C LEU A 41 1.49 6.01 -13.22
N PRO A 42 1.35 5.24 -12.13
CA PRO A 42 1.09 3.82 -12.25
C PRO A 42 -0.30 3.56 -12.85
N ALA A 43 -0.39 2.47 -13.62
CA ALA A 43 -1.67 2.00 -14.10
C ALA A 43 -2.60 1.64 -12.92
N PRO A 44 -3.94 1.79 -13.08
CA PRO A 44 -4.89 1.47 -12.02
C PRO A 44 -4.73 0.06 -11.43
N GLU A 45 -4.36 -0.92 -12.27
CA GLU A 45 -4.12 -2.30 -11.81
C GLU A 45 -2.84 -2.42 -10.97
N GLU A 46 -1.78 -1.69 -11.29
CA GLU A 46 -0.54 -1.67 -10.52
C GLU A 46 -0.79 -1.13 -9.12
N LEU A 47 -1.52 -0.02 -9.00
CA LEU A 47 -1.91 0.56 -7.71
C LEU A 47 -2.85 -0.34 -6.92
N HIS A 48 -3.79 -1.00 -7.60
CA HIS A 48 -4.64 -1.99 -6.95
C HIS A 48 -3.81 -3.14 -6.34
N ASN A 49 -2.84 -3.66 -7.08
CA ASN A 49 -1.96 -4.73 -6.62
C ASN A 49 -1.05 -4.26 -5.47
N LEU A 50 -0.52 -3.05 -5.55
CA LEU A 50 0.23 -2.41 -4.48
C LEU A 50 -0.62 -2.25 -3.21
N ARG A 51 -1.87 -1.78 -3.34
CA ARG A 51 -2.82 -1.63 -2.23
C ARG A 51 -3.15 -2.97 -1.57
N ILE A 52 -3.39 -4.02 -2.35
CA ILE A 52 -3.68 -5.36 -1.82
C ILE A 52 -2.47 -5.95 -1.09
N SER A 53 -1.27 -5.84 -1.67
CA SER A 53 -0.04 -6.32 -1.01
C SER A 53 0.30 -5.51 0.25
N GLY A 54 0.05 -4.20 0.24
CA GLY A 54 0.17 -3.32 1.40
C GLY A 54 -0.79 -3.71 2.54
N LYS A 55 -2.06 -4.06 2.23
CA LYS A 55 -3.02 -4.58 3.22
C LYS A 55 -2.51 -5.88 3.85
N ARG A 56 -2.00 -6.82 3.04
CA ARG A 56 -1.46 -8.09 3.54
C ARG A 56 -0.27 -7.88 4.46
N LEU A 57 0.63 -6.96 4.09
CA LEU A 57 1.78 -6.61 4.93
C LEU A 57 1.32 -5.98 6.24
N ARG A 58 0.39 -5.02 6.19
CA ARG A 58 -0.15 -4.35 7.38
C ARG A 58 -0.80 -5.34 8.34
N TYR A 59 -1.73 -6.17 7.86
CA TYR A 59 -2.40 -7.15 8.73
C TYR A 59 -1.42 -8.17 9.32
N SER A 60 -0.40 -8.57 8.56
CA SER A 60 0.65 -9.42 9.10
C SER A 60 1.48 -8.70 10.18
N ALA A 61 1.76 -7.42 10.01
CA ALA A 61 2.49 -6.63 11.00
C ALA A 61 1.63 -6.37 12.25
N GLU A 62 0.34 -6.06 12.09
CA GLU A 62 -0.60 -5.87 13.21
C GLU A 62 -0.75 -7.15 14.03
N MET A 63 -0.93 -8.31 13.39
CA MET A 63 -1.04 -9.62 14.05
C MET A 63 0.23 -10.00 14.84
N LEU A 64 1.38 -9.55 14.36
CA LEU A 64 2.69 -9.90 14.94
C LEU A 64 3.25 -8.80 15.85
N ARG A 65 2.49 -7.72 16.07
CA ARG A 65 2.94 -6.53 16.81
C ARG A 65 3.46 -6.87 18.20
N ASP A 66 2.72 -7.70 18.92
CA ASP A 66 3.01 -8.02 20.32
C ASP A 66 4.36 -8.78 20.52
N TYR A 67 4.85 -9.43 19.45
CA TYR A 67 6.14 -10.11 19.46
C TYR A 67 7.34 -9.22 19.12
N PHE A 68 7.11 -7.96 18.71
CA PHE A 68 8.17 -7.04 18.27
C PHE A 68 8.07 -5.65 18.91
N SER A 69 7.25 -5.51 19.95
CA SER A 69 7.03 -4.24 20.64
C SER A 69 6.78 -3.09 19.66
N ASP A 70 7.28 -1.90 19.93
CA ASP A 70 7.06 -0.71 19.07
C ASP A 70 7.78 -0.72 17.72
N HIS A 71 8.63 -1.70 17.46
CA HIS A 71 9.41 -1.75 16.21
C HIS A 71 8.55 -1.87 14.94
N LEU A 72 7.35 -2.45 15.05
CA LEU A 72 6.40 -2.53 13.93
C LEU A 72 5.45 -1.34 13.87
N ALA A 73 5.38 -0.50 14.91
CA ALA A 73 4.45 0.62 14.98
C ALA A 73 4.64 1.59 13.81
N LEU A 74 5.88 1.99 13.53
CA LEU A 74 6.20 2.86 12.40
C LEU A 74 5.78 2.25 11.06
N LEU A 75 6.08 0.96 10.83
CA LEU A 75 5.69 0.27 9.60
C LEU A 75 4.17 0.23 9.44
N ILE A 76 3.45 -0.08 10.51
CA ILE A 76 1.98 -0.11 10.52
C ILE A 76 1.41 1.27 10.18
N GLU A 77 1.96 2.33 10.78
CA GLU A 77 1.52 3.71 10.54
C GLU A 77 1.77 4.15 9.08
N LEU A 78 2.96 3.88 8.55
CA LEU A 78 3.28 4.16 7.15
C LEU A 78 2.34 3.42 6.20
N LEU A 79 2.02 2.16 6.50
CA LEU A 79 1.09 1.37 5.70
C LEU A 79 -0.36 1.87 5.79
N LYS A 80 -0.83 2.32 6.96
CA LYS A 80 -2.15 2.95 7.13
C LYS A 80 -2.25 4.21 6.29
N ARG A 81 -1.32 5.14 6.48
CA ARG A 81 -1.27 6.39 5.70
C ARG A 81 -1.20 6.14 4.19
N SER A 82 -0.42 5.15 3.78
CA SER A 82 -0.34 4.76 2.37
C SER A 82 -1.66 4.25 1.82
N GLN A 83 -2.42 3.49 2.62
CA GLN A 83 -3.71 2.95 2.20
C GLN A 83 -4.78 4.02 2.05
N ASP A 84 -4.76 5.05 2.90
CA ASP A 84 -5.67 6.19 2.79
C ASP A 84 -5.39 6.96 1.48
N ILE A 85 -4.13 7.30 1.22
CA ILE A 85 -3.72 7.98 -0.02
C ILE A 85 -4.07 7.15 -1.26
N LEU A 86 -3.80 5.84 -1.25
CA LEU A 86 -4.12 4.96 -2.38
C LEU A 86 -5.63 4.71 -2.51
N GLY A 87 -6.40 4.85 -1.43
CA GLY A 87 -7.86 4.88 -1.45
C GLY A 87 -8.37 6.09 -2.24
N ASP A 88 -7.96 7.28 -1.82
CA ASP A 88 -8.32 8.54 -2.49
C ASP A 88 -7.89 8.56 -3.97
N TYR A 89 -6.72 8.00 -4.27
CA TYR A 89 -6.28 7.85 -5.65
C TYR A 89 -7.23 6.96 -6.46
N GLN A 90 -7.63 5.82 -5.91
CA GLN A 90 -8.55 4.89 -6.58
C GLN A 90 -9.93 5.54 -6.83
N ASP A 91 -10.41 6.33 -5.88
CA ASP A 91 -11.65 7.09 -6.03
C ASP A 91 -11.54 8.12 -7.17
N CYS A 92 -10.40 8.81 -7.28
CA CYS A 92 -10.14 9.69 -8.42
C CYS A 92 -10.15 8.93 -9.76
N VAL A 93 -9.54 7.74 -9.84
CA VAL A 93 -9.59 6.89 -11.05
C VAL A 93 -11.03 6.56 -11.43
N THR A 94 -11.82 6.14 -10.46
CA THR A 94 -13.22 5.76 -10.68
C THR A 94 -14.05 6.95 -11.17
N HIS A 95 -13.92 8.12 -10.54
CA HIS A 95 -14.63 9.33 -10.95
C HIS A 95 -14.20 9.78 -12.35
N ARG A 96 -12.90 9.77 -12.66
CA ARG A 96 -12.42 10.08 -14.01
C ARG A 96 -13.07 9.21 -15.07
N GLN A 97 -13.15 7.90 -14.85
CA GLN A 97 -13.79 6.98 -15.81
C GLN A 97 -15.25 7.35 -16.09
N VAL A 98 -15.99 7.78 -15.05
CA VAL A 98 -17.37 8.24 -15.20
C VAL A 98 -17.41 9.50 -16.06
N PHE A 99 -16.63 10.53 -15.73
CA PHE A 99 -16.62 11.79 -16.48
C PHE A 99 -16.08 11.63 -17.91
N GLU A 100 -15.13 10.74 -18.15
CA GLU A 100 -14.67 10.40 -19.50
C GLU A 100 -15.77 9.75 -20.34
N ALA A 101 -16.58 8.88 -19.73
CA ALA A 101 -17.72 8.26 -20.40
C ALA A 101 -18.81 9.31 -20.72
N ASP A 102 -19.07 10.23 -19.80
CA ASP A 102 -20.01 11.33 -20.01
C ASP A 102 -19.51 12.29 -21.10
N LEU A 103 -18.24 12.68 -21.08
CA LEU A 103 -17.65 13.51 -22.12
C LEU A 103 -17.80 12.89 -23.52
N LYS A 104 -17.53 11.57 -23.64
CA LYS A 104 -17.75 10.83 -24.90
C LYS A 104 -19.21 10.86 -25.33
N ARG A 105 -20.16 10.77 -24.40
CA ARG A 105 -21.60 10.84 -24.68
C ARG A 105 -22.03 12.23 -25.16
N TRP A 106 -21.57 13.28 -24.45
CA TRP A 106 -21.90 14.67 -24.79
C TRP A 106 -21.31 15.11 -26.13
N ARG A 107 -20.06 14.76 -26.43
CA ARG A 107 -19.42 15.01 -27.72
C ARG A 107 -20.20 14.42 -28.91
N LYS A 108 -20.91 13.30 -28.71
CA LYS A 108 -21.77 12.70 -29.74
C LYS A 108 -23.13 13.39 -29.88
N ARG A 109 -23.68 13.88 -28.77
CA ARG A 109 -25.04 14.47 -28.75
C ARG A 109 -25.06 15.95 -29.09
N SER A 110 -24.12 16.69 -28.56
CA SER A 110 -24.01 18.15 -28.68
C SER A 110 -22.54 18.57 -28.73
N PRO A 111 -21.88 18.46 -29.89
CA PRO A 111 -20.44 18.73 -30.01
C PRO A 111 -20.01 20.15 -29.60
N ALA A 112 -20.92 21.12 -29.66
CA ALA A 112 -20.70 22.50 -29.24
C ALA A 112 -21.41 22.87 -27.92
N GLY A 113 -21.79 21.85 -27.12
CA GLY A 113 -22.45 22.06 -25.82
C GLY A 113 -21.54 22.67 -24.78
N GLU A 114 -22.09 23.51 -23.90
CA GLU A 114 -21.36 24.14 -22.80
C GLU A 114 -20.87 23.13 -21.75
N GLU A 115 -21.43 21.94 -21.73
CA GLU A 115 -21.04 20.84 -20.82
C GLU A 115 -19.64 20.30 -21.14
N ILE A 116 -19.19 20.38 -22.39
CA ILE A 116 -17.91 19.84 -22.82
C ILE A 116 -16.75 20.54 -22.12
N PRO A 117 -16.60 21.88 -22.14
CA PRO A 117 -15.53 22.58 -21.44
C PRO A 117 -15.57 22.34 -19.93
N LEU A 118 -16.74 22.20 -19.33
CA LEU A 118 -16.90 21.92 -17.92
C LEU A 118 -16.35 20.52 -17.57
N LEU A 119 -16.73 19.49 -18.35
CA LEU A 119 -16.24 18.12 -18.14
C LEU A 119 -14.73 18.01 -18.36
N GLU A 120 -14.19 18.71 -19.37
CA GLU A 120 -12.75 18.76 -19.61
C GLU A 120 -12.00 19.40 -18.44
N LYS A 121 -12.53 20.47 -17.86
CA LYS A 121 -11.97 21.10 -16.67
C LYS A 121 -11.97 20.15 -15.47
N ILE A 122 -13.11 19.47 -15.22
CA ILE A 122 -13.22 18.48 -14.15
C ILE A 122 -12.19 17.37 -14.34
N LEU A 123 -12.02 16.85 -15.55
CA LEU A 123 -11.05 15.80 -15.84
C LEU A 123 -9.62 16.27 -15.57
N ALA A 124 -9.27 17.49 -15.92
CA ALA A 124 -7.96 18.07 -15.65
C ALA A 124 -7.71 18.24 -14.13
N GLU A 125 -8.73 18.65 -13.37
CA GLU A 125 -8.64 18.73 -11.90
C GLU A 125 -8.41 17.35 -11.24
N TYR A 126 -9.11 16.31 -11.71
CA TYR A 126 -8.90 14.96 -11.23
C TYR A 126 -7.50 14.41 -11.59
N GLU A 127 -6.99 14.72 -12.77
CA GLU A 127 -5.63 14.34 -13.17
C GLU A 127 -4.56 15.00 -12.27
N ALA A 128 -4.70 16.30 -12.03
CA ALA A 128 -3.82 17.03 -11.11
C ALA A 128 -3.90 16.46 -9.68
N LYS A 129 -5.10 16.11 -9.20
CA LYS A 129 -5.30 15.47 -7.90
C LYS A 129 -4.64 14.10 -7.83
N GLN A 130 -4.76 13.26 -8.87
CA GLN A 130 -4.07 11.97 -8.95
C GLN A 130 -2.56 12.11 -8.85
N GLN A 131 -1.99 13.07 -9.60
CA GLN A 131 -0.55 13.36 -9.54
C GLN A 131 -0.12 13.79 -8.13
N GLY A 132 -0.90 14.66 -7.48
CA GLY A 132 -0.65 15.11 -6.12
C GLY A 132 -0.68 13.97 -5.10
N LEU A 133 -1.67 13.10 -5.18
CA LEU A 133 -1.78 11.90 -4.31
C LEU A 133 -0.63 10.92 -4.52
N PHE A 134 -0.22 10.70 -5.76
CA PHE A 134 0.91 9.82 -6.05
C PHE A 134 2.23 10.40 -5.51
N ASN A 135 2.44 11.70 -5.60
CA ASN A 135 3.59 12.37 -5.00
C ASN A 135 3.58 12.24 -3.46
N GLN A 136 2.42 12.44 -2.81
CA GLN A 136 2.26 12.21 -1.37
C GLN A 136 2.59 10.76 -0.98
N TYR A 137 2.14 9.78 -1.75
CA TYR A 137 2.47 8.38 -1.54
C TYR A 137 4.00 8.15 -1.59
N ARG A 138 4.68 8.70 -2.61
CA ARG A 138 6.14 8.62 -2.74
C ARG A 138 6.87 9.26 -1.56
N ASP A 139 6.36 10.40 -1.07
CA ASP A 139 6.94 11.10 0.08
C ASP A 139 6.82 10.30 1.38
N VAL A 140 5.72 9.60 1.60
CA VAL A 140 5.54 8.70 2.75
C VAL A 140 6.63 7.63 2.81
N TRP A 141 7.08 7.14 1.66
CA TRP A 141 8.08 6.07 1.56
C TRP A 141 9.49 6.56 1.22
N ARG A 142 9.72 7.88 1.25
CA ARG A 142 11.03 8.45 0.94
C ARG A 142 12.09 7.91 1.90
N GLY A 143 13.16 7.34 1.33
CA GLY A 143 14.25 6.73 2.11
C GLY A 143 13.96 5.34 2.66
N MET A 144 12.73 4.83 2.52
CA MET A 144 12.33 3.51 3.02
C MET A 144 12.51 2.44 1.93
N THR A 145 13.69 1.85 1.84
CA THR A 145 13.98 0.78 0.87
C THR A 145 13.74 -0.62 1.44
N LEU A 146 13.53 -1.60 0.56
CA LEU A 146 13.48 -3.02 0.96
C LEU A 146 14.74 -3.45 1.72
N LYS A 147 15.91 -2.90 1.37
CA LYS A 147 17.20 -3.20 2.03
C LYS A 147 17.21 -2.73 3.48
N GLU A 148 16.72 -1.52 3.72
CA GLU A 148 16.65 -0.93 5.06
C GLU A 148 15.66 -1.67 5.95
N PHE A 149 14.45 -1.95 5.46
CA PHE A 149 13.50 -2.78 6.20
C PHE A 149 14.03 -4.17 6.51
N ARG A 150 14.72 -4.81 5.57
CA ARG A 150 15.38 -6.10 5.83
C ARG A 150 16.43 -6.01 6.90
N LYS A 151 17.22 -4.95 6.93
CA LYS A 151 18.23 -4.70 7.96
C LYS A 151 17.55 -4.56 9.33
N THR A 152 16.53 -3.73 9.42
CA THR A 152 15.75 -3.50 10.65
C THR A 152 15.15 -4.82 11.18
N LEU A 153 14.47 -5.59 10.34
CA LEU A 153 13.89 -6.87 10.74
C LEU A 153 14.97 -7.89 11.21
N LYS A 154 16.15 -7.89 10.61
CA LYS A 154 17.26 -8.73 11.09
C LYS A 154 17.79 -8.29 12.44
N THR A 155 17.92 -6.99 12.68
CA THR A 155 18.32 -6.42 13.97
C THR A 155 17.32 -6.80 15.06
N MET A 156 16.02 -6.73 14.79
CA MET A 156 14.95 -7.16 15.70
C MET A 156 15.07 -8.64 16.09
N LEU A 157 15.56 -9.50 15.20
CA LEU A 157 15.82 -10.93 15.53
C LEU A 157 16.96 -11.13 16.52
N SER A 158 17.98 -10.27 16.45
CA SER A 158 19.17 -10.38 17.31
C SER A 158 19.01 -9.68 18.66
N THR A 159 17.93 -8.93 18.88
CA THR A 159 17.64 -8.29 20.17
C THR A 159 17.03 -9.33 21.12
N PRO A 160 17.59 -9.54 22.34
CA PRO A 160 16.98 -10.41 23.34
C PRO A 160 15.55 -9.94 23.63
N TRP A 161 14.63 -10.87 23.75
CA TRP A 161 13.26 -10.58 24.14
C TRP A 161 13.16 -10.48 25.66
N GLU A 162 12.72 -9.35 26.16
CA GLU A 162 12.13 -9.29 27.49
C GLU A 162 10.75 -9.96 27.39
N GLU A 163 10.52 -11.01 28.18
CA GLU A 163 9.24 -11.74 28.18
C GLU A 163 8.10 -10.75 28.39
N ALA A 164 7.13 -10.78 27.46
CA ALA A 164 5.90 -10.03 27.68
C ALA A 164 5.29 -10.49 29.01
N PRO A 165 4.79 -9.56 29.86
CA PRO A 165 4.14 -9.94 31.10
C PRO A 165 3.03 -10.96 30.80
N PRO A 166 2.80 -11.96 31.65
CA PRO A 166 1.78 -12.97 31.43
C PRO A 166 0.44 -12.28 31.22
N VAL A 167 -0.22 -12.63 30.12
CA VAL A 167 -1.60 -12.21 29.89
C VAL A 167 -2.43 -12.83 30.99
N ASN A 168 -2.89 -12.02 31.97
CA ASN A 168 -3.86 -12.47 32.94
C ASN A 168 -5.13 -12.84 32.18
N PRO A 169 -5.59 -14.07 32.22
CA PRO A 169 -6.91 -14.45 31.73
C PRO A 169 -7.92 -13.98 32.77
N ASP A 170 -8.58 -12.85 32.51
CA ASP A 170 -9.87 -12.49 33.12
C ASP A 170 -11.01 -13.06 32.30
#